data_6c2f7d832d1b6ec2b0562ad706a8242f
#
_entry.id   6c2f7d832d1b6ec2b0562ad706a8242f
#
_cell.length_a   1.000
_cell.length_b   1.000
_cell.length_c   1.000
_cell.angle_alpha   90.00
_cell.angle_beta   90.00
_cell.angle_gamma   90.00
#
_symmetry.space_group_name_H-M   'P 1'
#
loop_
_entity.id
_entity.type
_entity.pdbx_description
1 polymer ?
#
loop_
_entity_poly.entity_id
_entity_poly.type
_entity_poly.pdbx_seq_one_letter_code
_entity_poly.pdbx_strand_id
1 'polypeptide(L)'
;IRHVLDIGSDNFETIVAEQLAARRAPDHVVGADITSELMQEQVNGRGLTDAEIASILRNWTVGEVGTLASAIGILAHYLAGDATLQQQLREQPQRLYYANDEIQRMHNPLLENRRRATCPVELGGRKIGQDERVYLNWVAANRDPAVFAQPDQFSWERNEQDNLLYGAGVHVCP
;
A
#
# COMPACT_ATOMS: atom_id res chain seq x y z
N ILE A 1 13.73 -17.68 5.03
CA ILE A 1 12.92 -16.44 4.96
C ILE A 1 13.28 -15.51 6.12
N ARG A 2 13.25 -15.93 7.40
CA ARG A 2 13.64 -15.07 8.54
C ARG A 2 15.05 -14.49 8.37
N HIS A 3 16.01 -15.31 8.02
CA HIS A 3 17.42 -14.89 7.88
C HIS A 3 17.63 -13.83 6.77
N VAL A 4 16.86 -13.90 5.70
CA VAL A 4 16.89 -12.88 4.61
C VAL A 4 16.28 -11.55 5.07
N LEU A 5 15.25 -11.60 5.92
CA LEU A 5 14.63 -10.39 6.47
C LEU A 5 15.54 -9.70 7.51
N ASP A 6 16.27 -10.47 8.31
CA ASP A 6 17.22 -9.93 9.28
C ASP A 6 18.41 -9.23 8.59
N ILE A 7 18.97 -9.85 7.55
CA ILE A 7 20.04 -9.24 6.72
C ILE A 7 19.53 -7.96 6.04
N GLY A 8 18.28 -7.94 5.59
CA GLY A 8 17.67 -6.76 4.96
C GLY A 8 17.47 -5.58 5.93
N SER A 9 17.16 -5.86 7.20
CA SER A 9 16.96 -4.82 8.22
C SER A 9 18.26 -4.09 8.56
N ASP A 10 19.33 -4.81 8.83
CA ASP A 10 20.63 -4.23 9.21
C ASP A 10 21.25 -3.44 8.05
N ASN A 11 21.11 -3.92 6.81
CA ASN A 11 21.52 -3.18 5.61
C ASN A 11 20.72 -1.90 5.39
N PHE A 12 19.41 -1.90 5.69
CA PHE A 12 18.59 -0.72 5.47
C PHE A 12 19.02 0.46 6.34
N GLU A 13 19.26 0.23 7.66
CA GLU A 13 19.75 1.27 8.57
C GLU A 13 21.09 1.85 8.09
N THR A 14 22.01 0.99 7.67
CA THR A 14 23.32 1.39 7.16
C THR A 14 23.16 2.24 5.89
N ILE A 15 22.34 1.80 4.94
CA ILE A 15 22.08 2.54 3.70
C ILE A 15 21.48 3.91 3.99
N VAL A 16 20.50 4.00 4.89
CA VAL A 16 19.91 5.29 5.24
C VAL A 16 20.91 6.20 5.93
N ALA A 17 21.72 5.67 6.86
CA ALA A 17 22.76 6.46 7.52
C ALA A 17 23.80 7.03 6.52
N GLU A 18 24.24 6.22 5.57
CA GLU A 18 25.13 6.65 4.49
C GLU A 18 24.49 7.74 3.60
N GLN A 19 23.21 7.57 3.24
CA GLN A 19 22.47 8.55 2.46
C GLN A 19 22.31 9.89 3.18
N LEU A 20 22.05 9.87 4.48
CA LEU A 20 21.94 11.09 5.29
C LEU A 20 23.32 11.77 5.44
N ALA A 21 24.37 10.99 5.68
CA ALA A 21 25.74 11.51 5.79
C ALA A 21 26.20 12.17 4.48
N ALA A 22 25.94 11.53 3.33
CA ALA A 22 26.28 12.07 2.02
C ALA A 22 25.59 13.42 1.76
N ARG A 23 24.32 13.58 2.18
CA ARG A 23 23.56 14.84 2.00
C ARG A 23 24.00 15.97 2.94
N ARG A 24 24.72 15.65 4.01
CA ARG A 24 25.31 16.63 4.93
C ARG A 24 26.71 17.08 4.52
N ALA A 25 27.29 16.47 3.49
CA ALA A 25 28.60 16.86 3.00
C ALA A 25 28.56 18.31 2.46
N PRO A 26 29.60 19.11 2.70
CA PRO A 26 29.63 20.55 2.31
C PRO A 26 29.48 20.81 0.81
N ASP A 27 29.85 19.86 0.00
CA ASP A 27 29.82 19.88 -1.46
C ASP A 27 28.53 19.23 -2.05
N HIS A 28 27.62 18.78 -1.19
CA HIS A 28 26.38 18.19 -1.64
C HIS A 28 25.45 19.26 -2.24
N VAL A 29 25.09 19.07 -3.49
CA VAL A 29 24.03 19.85 -4.12
C VAL A 29 22.69 19.29 -3.65
N VAL A 30 21.93 20.08 -2.88
CA VAL A 30 20.60 19.69 -2.43
C VAL A 30 19.73 19.40 -3.65
N GLY A 31 19.46 18.13 -3.89
CA GLY A 31 18.56 17.67 -4.95
C GLY A 31 17.10 17.74 -4.51
N ALA A 32 16.19 17.72 -5.47
CA ALA A 32 14.78 17.55 -5.23
C ALA A 32 14.48 16.04 -5.05
N ASP A 33 14.93 15.47 -3.94
CA ASP A 33 14.63 14.09 -3.55
C ASP A 33 13.99 14.04 -2.16
N ILE A 34 13.16 13.03 -1.95
CA ILE A 34 12.35 12.88 -0.73
C ILE A 34 13.20 12.83 0.55
N THR A 35 14.40 12.28 0.51
CA THR A 35 15.28 12.23 1.68
C THR A 35 15.78 13.62 2.05
N SER A 36 16.14 14.43 1.06
CA SER A 36 16.52 15.82 1.26
C SER A 36 15.37 16.67 1.80
N GLU A 37 14.15 16.44 1.33
CA GLU A 37 12.94 17.10 1.83
C GLU A 37 12.67 16.70 3.28
N LEU A 38 12.72 15.42 3.64
CA LEU A 38 12.56 14.96 5.03
C LEU A 38 13.60 15.54 5.98
N MET A 39 14.84 15.76 5.53
CA MET A 39 15.88 16.40 6.36
C MET A 39 15.60 17.88 6.66
N GLN A 40 14.74 18.53 5.88
CA GLN A 40 14.34 19.92 6.07
C GLN A 40 12.97 20.05 6.76
N GLU A 41 12.22 18.95 6.87
CA GLU A 41 10.87 18.93 7.41
C GLU A 41 10.86 19.22 8.91
N GLN A 42 9.84 19.92 9.34
CA GLN A 42 9.64 20.26 10.76
C GLN A 42 8.31 19.71 11.29
N VAL A 43 8.38 19.03 12.41
CA VAL A 43 7.22 18.53 13.14
C VAL A 43 7.20 19.09 14.54
N ASN A 44 6.11 19.73 14.91
CA ASN A 44 5.97 20.41 16.23
C ASN A 44 7.11 21.41 16.53
N GLY A 45 7.57 22.15 15.51
CA GLY A 45 8.60 23.19 15.67
C GLY A 45 10.03 22.67 15.79
N ARG A 46 10.30 21.38 15.51
CA ARG A 46 11.64 20.81 15.44
C ARG A 46 11.84 20.00 14.16
N GLY A 47 13.08 19.92 13.72
CA GLY A 47 13.44 19.00 12.62
C GLY A 47 13.27 17.54 13.00
N LEU A 48 13.14 16.69 12.01
CA LEU A 48 13.14 15.24 12.17
C LEU A 48 14.54 14.74 12.57
N THR A 49 14.59 13.78 13.47
CA THR A 49 15.82 13.05 13.79
C THR A 49 16.12 12.01 12.71
N ASP A 50 17.38 11.56 12.62
CA ASP A 50 17.79 10.50 11.68
C ASP A 50 16.98 9.22 11.86
N ALA A 51 16.67 8.85 13.11
CA ALA A 51 15.85 7.70 13.42
C ALA A 51 14.39 7.84 12.91
N GLU A 52 13.82 9.04 13.01
CA GLU A 52 12.50 9.33 12.46
C GLU A 52 12.49 9.28 10.95
N ILE A 53 13.50 9.88 10.29
CA ILE A 53 13.66 9.81 8.83
C ILE A 53 13.83 8.35 8.39
N ALA A 54 14.70 7.58 9.04
CA ALA A 54 14.88 6.16 8.74
C ALA A 54 13.59 5.36 8.92
N SER A 55 12.80 5.66 9.94
CA SER A 55 11.50 5.03 10.17
C SER A 55 10.48 5.33 9.05
N ILE A 56 10.42 6.57 8.59
CA ILE A 56 9.54 6.99 7.48
C ILE A 56 9.96 6.28 6.20
N LEU A 57 11.24 6.34 5.84
CA LEU A 57 11.76 5.71 4.62
C LEU A 57 11.56 4.18 4.65
N ARG A 58 11.75 3.54 5.81
CA ARG A 58 11.49 2.10 5.97
C ARG A 58 10.02 1.79 5.74
N ASN A 59 9.11 2.56 6.33
CA ASN A 59 7.69 2.33 6.19
C ASN A 59 7.24 2.43 4.71
N TRP A 60 7.72 3.42 3.99
CA TRP A 60 7.46 3.57 2.56
C TRP A 60 8.06 2.42 1.74
N THR A 61 9.32 2.09 1.95
CA THR A 61 9.98 1.00 1.21
C THR A 61 9.26 -0.33 1.41
N VAL A 62 8.86 -0.66 2.63
CA VAL A 62 8.12 -1.90 2.91
C VAL A 62 6.71 -1.85 2.32
N GLY A 63 6.03 -0.70 2.41
CA GLY A 63 4.69 -0.52 1.86
C GLY A 63 4.66 -0.62 0.33
N GLU A 64 5.67 -0.08 -0.35
CA GLU A 64 5.71 -0.02 -1.82
C GLU A 64 6.29 -1.27 -2.46
N VAL A 65 7.48 -1.70 -2.06
CA VAL A 65 8.21 -2.77 -2.78
C VAL A 65 7.41 -4.09 -2.79
N GLY A 66 6.91 -4.52 -1.63
CA GLY A 66 6.15 -5.76 -1.53
C GLY A 66 4.78 -5.68 -2.23
N THR A 67 4.08 -4.59 -2.02
CA THR A 67 2.73 -4.40 -2.55
C THR A 67 2.74 -4.16 -4.05
N LEU A 68 3.68 -3.34 -4.57
CA LEU A 68 3.85 -3.13 -6.01
C LEU A 68 4.27 -4.40 -6.73
N ALA A 69 5.21 -5.17 -6.17
CA ALA A 69 5.61 -6.45 -6.76
C ALA A 69 4.42 -7.43 -6.85
N SER A 70 3.60 -7.48 -5.79
CA SER A 70 2.38 -8.30 -5.79
C SER A 70 1.35 -7.79 -6.80
N ALA A 71 1.12 -6.48 -6.86
CA ALA A 71 0.20 -5.86 -7.82
C ALA A 71 0.61 -6.14 -9.27
N ILE A 72 1.89 -5.96 -9.61
CA ILE A 72 2.42 -6.27 -10.95
C ILE A 72 2.23 -7.75 -11.26
N GLY A 73 2.53 -8.65 -10.31
CA GLY A 73 2.34 -10.08 -10.48
C GLY A 73 0.87 -10.47 -10.72
N ILE A 74 -0.06 -9.88 -9.98
CA ILE A 74 -1.51 -10.06 -10.14
C ILE A 74 -1.95 -9.61 -11.54
N LEU A 75 -1.57 -8.40 -11.95
CA LEU A 75 -1.92 -7.85 -13.25
C LEU A 75 -1.37 -8.69 -14.40
N ALA A 76 -0.10 -9.06 -14.32
CA ALA A 76 0.55 -9.88 -15.34
C ALA A 76 -0.12 -11.26 -15.46
N HIS A 77 -0.41 -11.92 -14.33
CA HIS A 77 -1.09 -13.20 -14.29
C HIS A 77 -2.50 -13.14 -14.87
N TYR A 78 -3.29 -12.14 -14.43
CA TYR A 78 -4.66 -11.97 -14.91
C TYR A 78 -4.70 -11.70 -16.41
N LEU A 79 -3.92 -10.75 -16.88
CA LEU A 79 -3.85 -10.39 -18.29
C LEU A 79 -3.31 -11.52 -19.17
N ALA A 80 -2.38 -12.34 -18.68
CA ALA A 80 -1.88 -13.49 -19.43
C ALA A 80 -2.99 -14.52 -19.74
N GLY A 81 -4.02 -14.58 -18.88
CA GLY A 81 -5.17 -15.47 -19.06
C GLY A 81 -6.30 -14.89 -19.93
N ASP A 82 -6.28 -13.60 -20.28
CA ASP A 82 -7.36 -12.92 -20.99
C ASP A 82 -6.87 -12.13 -22.22
N ALA A 83 -6.76 -12.84 -23.34
CA ALA A 83 -6.32 -12.25 -24.62
C ALA A 83 -7.31 -11.18 -25.13
N THR A 84 -8.60 -11.31 -24.81
CA THR A 84 -9.63 -10.35 -25.23
C THR A 84 -9.44 -9.02 -24.50
N LEU A 85 -9.26 -9.07 -23.19
CA LEU A 85 -8.98 -7.88 -22.39
C LEU A 85 -7.66 -7.22 -22.80
N GLN A 86 -6.60 -8.01 -23.07
CA GLN A 86 -5.34 -7.48 -23.61
C GLN A 86 -5.56 -6.67 -24.89
N GLN A 87 -6.37 -7.20 -25.83
CA GLN A 87 -6.65 -6.52 -27.09
C GLN A 87 -7.42 -5.23 -26.85
N GLN A 88 -8.46 -5.26 -26.01
CA GLN A 88 -9.23 -4.07 -25.64
C GLN A 88 -8.36 -2.97 -25.05
N LEU A 89 -7.42 -3.33 -24.18
CA LEU A 89 -6.51 -2.37 -23.55
C LEU A 89 -5.48 -1.78 -24.53
N ARG A 90 -5.04 -2.54 -25.53
CA ARG A 90 -4.19 -2.00 -26.61
C ARG A 90 -4.94 -0.99 -27.49
N GLU A 91 -6.21 -1.26 -27.75
CA GLU A 91 -7.08 -0.39 -28.55
C GLU A 91 -7.54 0.85 -27.78
N GLN A 92 -7.68 0.73 -26.46
CA GLN A 92 -8.19 1.77 -25.57
C GLN A 92 -7.26 1.98 -24.35
N PRO A 93 -6.02 2.47 -24.53
CA PRO A 93 -5.05 2.59 -23.45
C PRO A 93 -5.50 3.53 -22.31
N GLN A 94 -6.43 4.45 -22.56
CA GLN A 94 -7.06 5.31 -21.55
C GLN A 94 -7.84 4.51 -20.49
N ARG A 95 -8.19 3.26 -20.77
CA ARG A 95 -8.88 2.36 -19.83
C ARG A 95 -7.94 1.55 -18.93
N LEU A 96 -6.63 1.67 -19.10
CA LEU A 96 -5.64 0.95 -18.30
C LEU A 96 -5.79 1.19 -16.80
N TYR A 97 -6.03 2.44 -16.41
CA TYR A 97 -6.22 2.79 -15.01
C TYR A 97 -7.40 2.01 -14.39
N TYR A 98 -8.55 2.07 -15.06
CA TYR A 98 -9.75 1.38 -14.63
C TYR A 98 -9.58 -0.15 -14.55
N ALA A 99 -8.96 -0.74 -15.59
CA ALA A 99 -8.71 -2.18 -15.60
C ALA A 99 -7.75 -2.61 -14.48
N ASN A 100 -6.73 -1.78 -14.19
CA ASN A 100 -5.83 -2.00 -13.06
C ASN A 100 -6.60 -2.07 -11.74
N ASP A 101 -7.45 -1.10 -11.47
CA ASP A 101 -8.21 -1.04 -10.22
C ASP A 101 -9.21 -2.19 -10.10
N GLU A 102 -9.92 -2.54 -11.17
CA GLU A 102 -10.90 -3.63 -11.14
C GLU A 102 -10.22 -5.01 -10.98
N ILE A 103 -9.12 -5.26 -11.66
CA ILE A 103 -8.35 -6.51 -11.47
C ILE A 103 -7.83 -6.60 -10.04
N GLN A 104 -7.30 -5.52 -9.51
CA GLN A 104 -6.77 -5.50 -8.15
C GLN A 104 -7.89 -5.52 -7.09
N ARG A 105 -9.07 -4.98 -7.36
CA ARG A 105 -10.24 -5.17 -6.51
C ARG A 105 -10.52 -6.65 -6.29
N MET A 106 -10.51 -7.44 -7.38
CA MET A 106 -10.76 -8.88 -7.30
C MET A 106 -9.64 -9.66 -6.61
N HIS A 107 -8.39 -9.23 -6.75
CA HIS A 107 -7.22 -10.02 -6.33
C HIS A 107 -6.33 -9.34 -5.29
N ASN A 108 -6.70 -8.22 -4.79
CA ASN A 108 -6.06 -7.31 -3.85
C ASN A 108 -4.64 -7.73 -3.37
N PRO A 109 -3.59 -6.95 -3.66
CA PRO A 109 -2.21 -7.27 -3.26
C PRO A 109 -2.01 -7.30 -1.74
N LEU A 110 -2.88 -6.60 -0.98
CA LEU A 110 -2.92 -6.61 0.48
C LEU A 110 -4.16 -7.36 0.96
N LEU A 111 -3.97 -8.55 1.50
CA LEU A 111 -5.10 -9.43 1.87
C LEU A 111 -5.88 -8.90 3.06
N GLU A 112 -5.17 -8.48 4.11
CA GLU A 112 -5.77 -8.06 5.37
C GLU A 112 -4.92 -7.04 6.14
N ASN A 113 -5.57 -6.28 7.00
CA ASN A 113 -4.92 -5.53 8.06
C ASN A 113 -5.47 -5.93 9.42
N ARG A 114 -4.67 -5.72 10.46
CA ARG A 114 -5.04 -6.02 11.84
C ARG A 114 -5.25 -4.74 12.62
N ARG A 115 -6.25 -4.78 13.49
CA ARG A 115 -6.54 -3.71 14.45
C ARG A 115 -6.70 -4.32 15.83
N ARG A 116 -6.59 -3.48 16.84
CA ARG A 116 -6.87 -3.82 18.23
C ARG A 116 -7.88 -2.82 18.76
N ALA A 117 -8.96 -3.30 19.37
CA ALA A 117 -9.96 -2.43 19.95
C ALA A 117 -9.36 -1.69 21.16
N THR A 118 -9.42 -0.37 21.18
CA THR A 118 -8.92 0.46 22.30
C THR A 118 -9.93 0.58 23.42
N CYS A 119 -11.20 0.31 23.14
CA CYS A 119 -12.30 0.27 24.10
C CYS A 119 -13.33 -0.77 23.61
N PRO A 120 -14.25 -1.22 24.48
CA PRO A 120 -15.34 -2.06 24.08
C PRO A 120 -16.21 -1.36 23.01
N VAL A 121 -16.57 -2.09 21.96
CA VAL A 121 -17.39 -1.58 20.85
C VAL A 121 -18.35 -2.68 20.38
N GLU A 122 -19.48 -2.29 19.81
CA GLU A 122 -20.37 -3.20 19.12
C GLU A 122 -20.35 -2.89 17.62
N LEU A 123 -20.12 -3.91 16.81
CA LEU A 123 -20.07 -3.82 15.36
C LEU A 123 -20.89 -4.95 14.73
N GLY A 124 -21.88 -4.59 13.92
CA GLY A 124 -22.76 -5.57 13.27
C GLY A 124 -23.46 -6.53 14.24
N GLY A 125 -23.84 -6.07 15.43
CA GLY A 125 -24.45 -6.87 16.48
C GLY A 125 -23.48 -7.74 17.29
N ARG A 126 -22.17 -7.70 16.97
CA ARG A 126 -21.14 -8.40 17.73
C ARG A 126 -20.45 -7.45 18.71
N LYS A 127 -20.38 -7.86 19.96
CA LYS A 127 -19.61 -7.19 21.00
C LYS A 127 -18.14 -7.56 20.88
N ILE A 128 -17.29 -6.54 20.83
CA ILE A 128 -15.83 -6.65 20.76
C ILE A 128 -15.30 -6.00 22.04
N GLY A 129 -14.56 -6.77 22.83
CA GLY A 129 -13.97 -6.28 24.08
C GLY A 129 -12.73 -5.41 23.82
N GLN A 130 -12.36 -4.63 24.83
CA GLN A 130 -11.07 -3.93 24.79
C GLN A 130 -9.94 -4.93 24.59
N ASP A 131 -8.93 -4.52 23.83
CA ASP A 131 -7.75 -5.33 23.44
C ASP A 131 -8.03 -6.53 22.52
N GLU A 132 -9.26 -6.80 22.16
CA GLU A 132 -9.56 -7.83 21.15
C GLU A 132 -9.02 -7.45 19.78
N ARG A 133 -8.58 -8.47 19.03
CA ARG A 133 -8.05 -8.32 17.68
C ARG A 133 -9.16 -8.35 16.65
N VAL A 134 -9.13 -7.39 15.73
CA VAL A 134 -10.04 -7.31 14.59
C VAL A 134 -9.22 -7.40 13.31
N TYR A 135 -9.70 -8.19 12.36
CA TYR A 135 -9.10 -8.34 11.04
C TYR A 135 -9.98 -7.64 10.01
N LEU A 136 -9.38 -6.74 9.25
CA LEU A 136 -9.99 -6.11 8.10
C LEU A 136 -9.60 -6.93 6.87
N ASN A 137 -10.50 -7.74 6.37
CA ASN A 137 -10.23 -8.57 5.19
C ASN A 137 -10.64 -7.80 3.93
N TRP A 138 -9.67 -7.18 3.27
CA TRP A 138 -9.89 -6.35 2.09
C TRP A 138 -10.41 -7.16 0.89
N VAL A 139 -9.92 -8.38 0.72
CA VAL A 139 -10.38 -9.26 -0.36
C VAL A 139 -11.86 -9.60 -0.20
N ALA A 140 -12.28 -9.93 1.02
CA ALA A 140 -13.68 -10.22 1.29
C ALA A 140 -14.57 -8.98 1.12
N ALA A 141 -14.10 -7.81 1.60
CA ALA A 141 -14.85 -6.56 1.47
C ALA A 141 -15.02 -6.15 0.00
N ASN A 142 -13.96 -6.28 -0.80
CA ASN A 142 -14.00 -5.98 -2.23
C ASN A 142 -14.75 -7.04 -3.07
N ARG A 143 -15.19 -8.14 -2.46
CA ARG A 143 -16.00 -9.18 -3.07
C ARG A 143 -17.36 -9.36 -2.41
N ASP A 144 -17.79 -8.41 -1.60
CA ASP A 144 -19.11 -8.46 -0.97
C ASP A 144 -20.22 -8.35 -2.04
N PRO A 145 -21.06 -9.38 -2.23
CA PRO A 145 -22.12 -9.36 -3.23
C PRO A 145 -23.24 -8.35 -2.90
N ALA A 146 -23.29 -7.84 -1.67
CA ALA A 146 -24.21 -6.77 -1.31
C ALA A 146 -23.79 -5.41 -1.89
N VAL A 147 -22.49 -5.25 -2.22
CA VAL A 147 -21.92 -4.04 -2.80
C VAL A 147 -21.62 -4.25 -4.29
N PHE A 148 -21.02 -5.38 -4.64
CA PHE A 148 -20.56 -5.68 -5.99
C PHE A 148 -21.39 -6.79 -6.63
N ALA A 149 -22.24 -6.47 -7.59
CA ALA A 149 -22.92 -7.51 -8.38
C ALA A 149 -21.88 -8.36 -9.12
N GLN A 150 -22.00 -9.71 -9.02
CA GLN A 150 -21.02 -10.65 -9.62
C GLN A 150 -19.57 -10.32 -9.25
N PRO A 151 -19.21 -10.33 -7.96
CA PRO A 151 -17.96 -9.75 -7.47
C PRO A 151 -16.69 -10.44 -7.99
N ASP A 152 -16.79 -11.67 -8.47
CA ASP A 152 -15.70 -12.48 -8.99
C ASP A 152 -15.50 -12.33 -10.51
N GLN A 153 -16.27 -11.46 -11.16
CA GLN A 153 -16.17 -11.19 -12.58
C GLN A 153 -15.63 -9.78 -12.83
N PHE A 154 -14.77 -9.64 -13.83
CA PHE A 154 -14.32 -8.33 -14.31
C PHE A 154 -15.51 -7.59 -14.95
N SER A 155 -15.64 -6.31 -14.64
CA SER A 155 -16.68 -5.45 -15.23
C SER A 155 -16.14 -4.05 -15.48
N TRP A 156 -16.41 -3.50 -16.65
CA TRP A 156 -16.10 -2.12 -17.01
C TRP A 156 -17.02 -1.08 -16.36
N GLU A 157 -18.06 -1.51 -15.66
CA GLU A 157 -19.13 -0.65 -15.15
C GLU A 157 -19.12 -0.57 -13.60
N ARG A 158 -18.03 -0.96 -12.96
CA ARG A 158 -17.90 -0.88 -11.50
C ARG A 158 -17.84 0.58 -11.04
N ASN A 159 -18.46 0.84 -9.90
CA ASN A 159 -18.25 2.11 -9.22
C ASN A 159 -16.90 2.07 -8.47
N GLU A 160 -15.94 2.86 -8.93
CA GLU A 160 -14.61 2.94 -8.32
C GLU A 160 -14.65 3.39 -6.85
N GLN A 161 -15.67 4.17 -6.47
CA GLN A 161 -15.81 4.69 -5.11
C GLN A 161 -16.13 3.60 -4.07
N ASP A 162 -16.66 2.46 -4.50
CA ASP A 162 -16.94 1.32 -3.61
C ASP A 162 -15.69 0.44 -3.40
N ASN A 163 -14.63 0.65 -4.19
CA ASN A 163 -13.40 -0.12 -4.12
C ASN A 163 -12.57 0.26 -2.89
N LEU A 164 -12.28 -0.73 -2.05
CA LEU A 164 -11.43 -0.57 -0.87
C LEU A 164 -9.98 -1.02 -1.10
N LEU A 165 -9.52 -1.05 -2.34
CA LEU A 165 -8.14 -1.41 -2.70
C LEU A 165 -7.11 -0.60 -1.91
N TYR A 166 -7.35 0.68 -1.79
CA TYR A 166 -6.50 1.63 -1.08
C TYR A 166 -6.94 1.89 0.37
N GLY A 167 -7.90 1.12 0.87
CA GLY A 167 -8.50 1.35 2.18
C GLY A 167 -9.47 2.50 2.20
N ALA A 168 -9.79 3.01 3.40
CA ALA A 168 -10.71 4.13 3.59
C ALA A 168 -10.37 4.91 4.87
N GLY A 169 -10.87 6.15 4.93
CA GLY A 169 -10.74 7.02 6.11
C GLY A 169 -9.34 7.62 6.26
N VAL A 170 -8.91 7.87 7.49
CA VAL A 170 -7.65 8.56 7.81
C VAL A 170 -6.38 7.78 7.42
N HIS A 171 -6.52 6.51 7.11
CA HIS A 171 -5.44 5.63 6.68
C HIS A 171 -5.61 5.17 5.23
N VAL A 172 -6.35 5.91 4.41
CA VAL A 172 -6.35 5.67 2.97
C VAL A 172 -4.94 5.80 2.43
N CYS A 173 -4.58 4.96 1.45
CA CYS A 173 -3.28 5.03 0.79
C CYS A 173 -3.12 6.40 0.10
N PRO A 174 -2.01 7.12 0.34
CA PRO A 174 -1.76 8.45 -0.22
C PRO A 174 -1.54 8.42 -1.75
#